data_2edabe9bb9cdb7bed88b2b081babe5ec
#
_entry.id   2edabe9bb9cdb7bed88b2b081babe5ec
#
_cell.length_a   1.000
_cell.length_b   1.000
_cell.length_c   1.000
_cell.angle_alpha   90.00
_cell.angle_beta   90.00
_cell.angle_gamma   90.00
#
_symmetry.space_group_name_H-M   'P 1'
#
loop_
_entity.id
_entity.type
_entity.pdbx_description
1 polymer ?
#
loop_
_entity_poly.entity_id
_entity_poly.type
_entity_poly.pdbx_seq_one_letter_code
_entity_poly.pdbx_strand_id
1 'polypeptide(L)' 'MNEGSPRGITRSEDGFVVDAELVAGKLGLSPDTFWQEIKRGIVYSIVERGEGEDAGRVRLTFRYRAQSWSITLEEVAQ' A
#
# COMPACT_ATOMS: atom_id res chain seq x y z
N MET A 1 16.48 7.36 8.24
CA MET A 1 16.12 7.73 6.87
C MET A 1 15.75 6.50 6.09
N ASN A 2 14.76 6.59 5.31
CA ASN A 2 14.29 5.44 4.56
C ASN A 2 14.64 5.58 3.10
N GLU A 3 15.88 5.37 2.83
CA GLU A 3 16.34 5.45 1.46
C GLU A 3 15.72 4.33 0.67
N GLY A 4 15.21 4.65 -0.48
CA GLY A 4 14.67 3.65 -1.37
C GLY A 4 13.27 3.20 -1.07
N SER A 5 12.62 3.74 -0.05
CA SER A 5 11.23 3.40 0.25
C SER A 5 10.36 4.62 0.09
N PRO A 6 9.18 4.48 -0.48
CA PRO A 6 8.24 5.60 -0.53
C PRO A 6 7.88 6.02 0.88
N ARG A 7 7.63 7.33 1.02
CA ARG A 7 7.22 7.84 2.30
C ARG A 7 5.88 7.22 2.68
N GLY A 8 5.77 6.79 3.92
CA GLY A 8 4.52 6.29 4.44
C GLY A 8 4.27 4.82 4.24
N ILE A 9 5.15 4.12 3.54
CA ILE A 9 5.02 2.68 3.35
C ILE A 9 6.36 2.05 3.64
N THR A 10 6.36 1.16 4.61
CA THR A 10 7.58 0.50 5.06
C THR A 10 7.35 -1.00 5.06
N ARG A 11 8.32 -1.73 4.59
CA ARG A 11 8.25 -3.17 4.61
C ARG A 11 8.58 -3.68 6.01
N SER A 12 7.84 -4.68 6.45
CA SER A 12 8.10 -5.33 7.71
C SER A 12 8.09 -6.84 7.52
N GLU A 13 8.42 -7.57 8.57
CA GLU A 13 8.43 -9.02 8.48
C GLU A 13 7.07 -9.59 8.14
N ASP A 14 6.03 -8.94 8.61
CA ASP A 14 4.67 -9.44 8.42
C ASP A 14 3.99 -8.82 7.21
N GLY A 15 4.71 -8.04 6.43
CA GLY A 15 4.13 -7.40 5.28
C GLY A 15 4.56 -5.95 5.18
N PHE A 16 3.60 -5.07 5.08
CA PHE A 16 3.89 -3.65 4.90
C PHE A 16 3.22 -2.84 5.97
N VAL A 17 3.94 -1.87 6.49
CA VAL A 17 3.37 -0.88 7.40
C VAL A 17 3.00 0.32 6.55
N VAL A 18 1.75 0.74 6.65
CA VAL A 18 1.22 1.76 5.77
C VAL A 18 0.79 2.96 6.61
N ASP A 19 1.19 4.14 6.15
CA ASP A 19 0.77 5.38 6.79
C ASP A 19 -0.66 5.68 6.33
N ALA A 20 -1.59 5.60 7.25
CA ALA A 20 -3.00 5.77 6.92
C ALA A 20 -3.29 7.16 6.36
N GLU A 21 -2.59 8.18 6.84
CA GLU A 21 -2.82 9.53 6.34
C GLU A 21 -2.43 9.65 4.88
N LEU A 22 -1.33 9.00 4.51
CA LEU A 22 -0.91 9.05 3.12
C LEU A 22 -1.91 8.38 2.20
N VAL A 23 -2.29 7.14 2.55
CA VAL A 23 -3.18 6.38 1.68
C VAL A 23 -4.56 6.99 1.65
N ALA A 24 -5.06 7.43 2.81
CA ALA A 24 -6.36 8.07 2.85
C ALA A 24 -6.39 9.28 1.93
N GLY A 25 -5.35 10.10 1.96
CA GLY A 25 -5.29 11.25 1.09
C GLY A 25 -5.31 10.87 -0.38
N LYS A 26 -4.65 9.78 -0.74
CA LYS A 26 -4.66 9.31 -2.13
C LYS A 26 -6.04 8.85 -2.56
N LEU A 27 -6.85 8.39 -1.62
CA LEU A 27 -8.20 7.94 -1.92
C LEU A 27 -9.25 9.01 -1.67
N GLY A 28 -8.82 10.20 -1.25
CA GLY A 28 -9.76 11.29 -1.00
C GLY A 28 -10.51 11.15 0.31
N LEU A 29 -9.95 10.46 1.28
CA LEU A 29 -10.60 10.20 2.55
C LEU A 29 -9.82 10.85 3.68
N SER A 30 -10.53 11.16 4.77
CA SER A 30 -9.86 11.50 6.00
C SER A 30 -9.32 10.22 6.63
N PRO A 31 -8.31 10.31 7.51
CA PRO A 31 -7.81 9.10 8.15
C PRO A 31 -8.88 8.37 8.94
N ASP A 32 -9.75 9.09 9.61
CA ASP A 32 -10.82 8.43 10.38
C ASP A 32 -11.75 7.65 9.46
N THR A 33 -12.15 8.25 8.36
CA THR A 33 -13.02 7.57 7.41
C THR A 33 -12.31 6.39 6.79
N PHE A 34 -11.02 6.55 6.48
CA PHE A 34 -10.24 5.46 5.92
C PHE A 34 -10.30 4.24 6.85
N TRP A 35 -10.07 4.42 8.14
CA TRP A 35 -10.09 3.31 9.07
C TRP A 35 -11.48 2.70 9.20
N GLN A 36 -12.51 3.54 9.18
CA GLN A 36 -13.88 3.03 9.25
C GLN A 36 -14.20 2.18 8.02
N GLU A 37 -13.79 2.63 6.85
CA GLU A 37 -14.09 1.90 5.63
C GLU A 37 -13.29 0.62 5.52
N ILE A 38 -12.09 0.58 6.11
CA ILE A 38 -11.34 -0.66 6.19
C ILE A 38 -12.10 -1.67 7.04
N LYS A 39 -12.60 -1.23 8.19
CA LYS A 39 -13.34 -2.14 9.07
C LYS A 39 -14.60 -2.67 8.42
N ARG A 40 -15.20 -1.88 7.55
CA ARG A 40 -16.40 -2.29 6.84
C ARG A 40 -16.11 -3.10 5.60
N GLY A 41 -14.84 -3.26 5.26
CA GLY A 41 -14.46 -4.03 4.07
C GLY A 41 -14.63 -3.28 2.77
N ILE A 42 -14.92 -1.97 2.83
CA ILE A 42 -15.09 -1.18 1.63
C ILE A 42 -13.75 -0.72 1.08
N VAL A 43 -12.80 -0.40 1.96
CA VAL A 43 -11.42 -0.15 1.55
C VAL A 43 -10.66 -1.46 1.73
N TYR A 44 -9.98 -1.89 0.68
CA TYR A 44 -9.19 -3.11 0.77
C TYR A 44 -7.95 -2.96 -0.09
N SER A 45 -7.01 -3.85 0.12
CA SER A 45 -5.76 -3.82 -0.60
C SER A 45 -5.51 -5.13 -1.31
N ILE A 46 -4.73 -5.03 -2.37
CA ILE A 46 -4.31 -6.18 -3.17
C ILE A 46 -2.80 -6.13 -3.25
N VAL A 47 -2.16 -7.26 -3.00
CA VAL A 47 -0.72 -7.36 -3.09
C VAL A 47 -0.41 -8.29 -4.25
N GLU A 48 0.39 -7.79 -5.20
CA GLU A 48 0.80 -8.58 -6.34
C GLU A 48 2.32 -8.64 -6.35
N ARG A 49 2.84 -9.85 -6.45
CA ARG A 49 4.28 -10.04 -6.50
C ARG A 49 4.70 -10.33 -7.92
N GLY A 50 5.79 -9.70 -8.34
CA GLY A 50 6.29 -9.90 -9.68
C GLY A 50 6.98 -11.23 -9.83
N GLU A 51 7.05 -11.69 -11.08
CA GLU A 51 7.73 -12.92 -11.43
C GLU A 51 8.59 -12.68 -12.64
N GLY A 52 9.54 -13.58 -12.85
CA GLY A 52 10.42 -13.45 -13.99
C GLY A 52 11.25 -12.19 -13.91
N GLU A 53 11.13 -11.35 -14.91
CA GLU A 53 11.89 -10.11 -14.94
C GLU A 53 11.45 -9.13 -13.86
N ASP A 54 10.25 -9.31 -13.32
CA ASP A 54 9.73 -8.44 -12.29
C ASP A 54 9.93 -9.02 -10.89
N ALA A 55 10.67 -10.11 -10.78
CA ALA A 55 10.93 -10.69 -9.47
C ALA A 55 11.59 -9.65 -8.58
N GLY A 56 11.15 -9.61 -7.32
CA GLY A 56 11.65 -8.63 -6.39
C GLY A 56 10.83 -7.37 -6.34
N ARG A 57 9.77 -7.28 -7.13
CA ARG A 57 8.87 -6.14 -7.10
C ARG A 57 7.53 -6.54 -6.53
N VAL A 58 6.92 -5.64 -5.79
CA VAL A 58 5.61 -5.88 -5.21
C VAL A 58 4.75 -4.68 -5.53
N ARG A 59 3.60 -4.92 -6.10
CA ARG A 59 2.64 -3.84 -6.32
C ARG A 59 1.56 -3.93 -5.27
N LEU A 60 1.36 -2.83 -4.58
CA LEU A 60 0.37 -2.70 -3.54
C LEU A 60 -0.70 -1.75 -4.05
N THR A 61 -1.93 -2.22 -4.10
CA THR A 61 -3.05 -1.44 -4.60
C THR A 61 -4.08 -1.31 -3.51
N PHE A 62 -4.53 -0.09 -3.27
CA PHE A 62 -5.65 0.16 -2.37
C PHE A 62 -6.85 0.57 -3.20
N ARG A 63 -7.98 -0.01 -2.89
CA ARG A 63 -9.21 0.26 -3.62
C ARG A 63 -10.29 0.74 -2.68
N TYR A 64 -11.03 1.73 -3.16
CA TYR A 64 -12.13 2.30 -2.42
C TYR A 64 -13.20 2.69 -3.44
N ARG A 65 -14.26 1.88 -3.51
CA ARG A 65 -15.34 2.11 -4.46
C ARG A 65 -14.76 2.21 -5.87
N ALA A 66 -14.95 3.34 -6.55
CA ALA A 66 -14.44 3.52 -7.91
C ALA A 66 -13.02 4.04 -7.94
N GLN A 67 -12.42 4.29 -6.80
CA GLN A 67 -11.07 4.86 -6.76
C GLN A 67 -10.05 3.80 -6.41
N SER A 68 -8.85 3.98 -6.90
CA SER A 68 -7.75 3.09 -6.55
C SER A 68 -6.45 3.87 -6.61
N TRP A 69 -5.48 3.38 -5.86
CA TRP A 69 -4.14 3.94 -5.86
C TRP A 69 -3.17 2.80 -5.69
N SER A 70 -2.14 2.79 -6.52
CA SER A 70 -1.16 1.71 -6.49
C SER A 70 0.24 2.27 -6.34
N ILE A 71 1.09 1.48 -5.73
CA ILE A 71 2.50 1.81 -5.63
C ILE A 71 3.28 0.52 -5.80
N THR A 72 4.40 0.63 -6.51
CA THR A 72 5.30 -0.51 -6.70
C THR A 72 6.50 -0.33 -5.81
N LEU A 73 6.79 -1.35 -5.04
CA LEU A 73 7.91 -1.35 -4.12
C LEU A 73 8.89 -2.43 -4.57
N GLU A 74 10.17 -2.17 -4.36
CA GLU A 74 11.18 -3.17 -4.67
C GLU A 74 11.56 -3.89 -3.39
N GLU A 75 11.50 -5.20 -3.44
CA GLU A 75 11.99 -6.01 -2.34
C GLU A 75 13.49 -6.13 -2.50
N VAL A 76 14.20 -5.73 -1.47
CA VAL A 76 15.64 -5.82 -1.53
C VAL A 76 16.03 -7.24 -1.21
N ALA A 77 16.66 -7.89 -2.17
CA ALA A 77 17.17 -9.23 -1.95
C ALA A 77 18.41 -9.14 -1.08
N GLN A 78 18.48 -9.98 -0.07
CA GLN A 78 19.61 -9.93 0.85
C GLN A 78 20.41 -11.21 0.82
#